data_6a49b438e3b0aef9a280905c69f22638
#
_entry.id   6a49b438e3b0aef9a280905c69f22638
#
_cell.length_a   1.000
_cell.length_b   1.000
_cell.length_c   1.000
_cell.angle_alpha   90.00
_cell.angle_beta   90.00
_cell.angle_gamma   90.00
#
_symmetry.space_group_name_H-M   'P 1'
#
loop_
_entity.id
_entity.type
_entity.pdbx_description
1 polymer ?
#
loop_
_entity_poly.entity_id
_entity_poly.type
_entity_poly.pdbx_seq_one_letter_code
_entity_poly.pdbx_strand_id
1 'polypeptide(L)'
;GLGDVYKRQDIFIRNWQLITNEMPQLIEWSQRNPLRLISHDTWRDTIKVCKYFTEHPRPHLYIRELPIEVHTKYIEENKDLLKSLLDELLPASTITLNEKTFEKRYGLKCAEPLIRIRFLDSTLAPGFCWTDVSLPLPDFQRLNCACKYVFIMENKMNFLTLPLQPDSIAVWSGGGFNISFLKEIPWMTHVQNYYWGDLDAQGLQILNQFRSYYPSAIALMMDWETFHTYRHLVKEGTPALLQTLPQLTLEAVSYTHLT
;
A
#
# COMPACT_ATOMS: atom_id res chain seq x y z
N GLY A 1 -9.00 34.81 22.54
CA GLY A 1 -9.08 35.73 23.68
C GLY A 1 -8.27 35.25 24.89
N LEU A 2 -8.20 36.03 25.97
CA LEU A 2 -7.46 35.67 27.21
C LEU A 2 -7.88 34.29 27.76
N GLY A 3 -9.16 33.92 27.68
CA GLY A 3 -9.66 32.61 28.10
C GLY A 3 -9.05 31.43 27.36
N ASP A 4 -8.72 31.56 26.08
CA ASP A 4 -8.09 30.49 25.28
C ASP A 4 -6.62 30.28 25.67
N VAL A 5 -5.94 31.34 26.09
CA VAL A 5 -4.54 31.26 26.57
C VAL A 5 -4.47 30.50 27.88
N TYR A 6 -5.35 30.82 28.84
CA TYR A 6 -5.40 30.12 30.14
C TYR A 6 -5.77 28.65 29.95
N LYS A 7 -6.76 28.35 29.09
CA LYS A 7 -7.13 26.97 28.79
C LYS A 7 -5.98 26.14 28.21
N ARG A 8 -5.19 26.73 27.31
CA ARG A 8 -4.00 26.07 26.74
C ARG A 8 -2.90 25.85 27.77
N GLN A 9 -2.68 26.81 28.69
CA GLN A 9 -1.73 26.65 29.78
C GLN A 9 -2.13 25.52 30.72
N ASP A 10 -3.40 25.44 31.11
CA ASP A 10 -3.90 24.36 31.98
C ASP A 10 -3.76 22.97 31.32
N ILE A 11 -4.06 22.87 30.01
CA ILE A 11 -3.85 21.63 29.24
C ILE A 11 -2.37 21.25 29.24
N PHE A 12 -1.47 22.21 28.98
CA PHE A 12 -0.03 21.97 28.97
C PHE A 12 0.46 21.47 30.33
N ILE A 13 0.13 22.17 31.40
CA ILE A 13 0.57 21.83 32.77
C ILE A 13 0.08 20.43 33.17
N ARG A 14 -1.20 20.14 32.90
CA ARG A 14 -1.78 18.83 33.20
C ARG A 14 -1.07 17.70 32.44
N ASN A 15 -0.85 17.87 31.14
CA ASN A 15 -0.20 16.86 30.30
C ASN A 15 1.28 16.72 30.65
N TRP A 16 1.98 17.83 30.96
CA TRP A 16 3.35 17.81 31.42
C TRP A 16 3.51 17.03 32.75
N GLN A 17 2.63 17.29 33.71
CA GLN A 17 2.61 16.56 34.98
C GLN A 17 2.36 15.07 34.77
N LEU A 18 1.42 14.75 33.91
CA LEU A 18 1.10 13.36 33.57
C LEU A 18 2.30 12.63 32.97
N ILE A 19 2.99 13.24 32.01
CA ILE A 19 4.20 12.68 31.40
C ILE A 19 5.31 12.54 32.42
N THR A 20 5.57 13.57 33.22
CA THR A 20 6.64 13.56 34.21
C THR A 20 6.44 12.44 35.26
N ASN A 21 5.19 12.18 35.64
CA ASN A 21 4.86 11.17 36.64
C ASN A 21 4.81 9.75 36.06
N GLU A 22 4.29 9.58 34.85
CA GLU A 22 3.97 8.25 34.31
C GLU A 22 4.94 7.76 33.23
N MET A 23 5.58 8.67 32.48
CA MET A 23 6.52 8.37 31.40
C MET A 23 7.69 9.36 31.35
N PRO A 24 8.54 9.41 32.40
CA PRO A 24 9.64 10.39 32.51
C PRO A 24 10.63 10.31 31.34
N GLN A 25 10.69 9.18 30.62
CA GLN A 25 11.51 9.00 29.41
C GLN A 25 11.11 9.96 28.28
N LEU A 26 9.88 10.51 28.32
CA LEU A 26 9.38 11.44 27.31
C LEU A 26 9.60 12.93 27.67
N ILE A 27 10.27 13.25 28.78
CA ILE A 27 10.49 14.64 29.21
C ILE A 27 11.26 15.42 28.12
N GLU A 28 12.38 14.89 27.64
CA GLU A 28 13.18 15.53 26.60
C GLU A 28 12.41 15.71 25.29
N TRP A 29 11.66 14.68 24.88
CA TRP A 29 10.79 14.77 23.70
C TRP A 29 9.74 15.87 23.89
N SER A 30 9.13 15.96 25.06
CA SER A 30 8.11 16.96 25.40
C SER A 30 8.65 18.39 25.38
N GLN A 31 9.89 18.59 25.85
CA GLN A 31 10.58 19.87 25.78
C GLN A 31 10.83 20.31 24.34
N ARG A 32 11.17 19.37 23.45
CA ARG A 32 11.36 19.64 22.01
C ARG A 32 10.04 19.85 21.25
N ASN A 33 8.91 19.37 21.80
CA ASN A 33 7.61 19.37 21.14
C ASN A 33 6.47 19.96 22.00
N PRO A 34 6.61 21.19 22.57
CA PRO A 34 5.64 21.72 23.52
C PRO A 34 4.22 21.91 22.93
N LEU A 35 4.11 22.21 21.63
CA LEU A 35 2.83 22.36 20.96
C LEU A 35 2.02 21.07 20.88
N ARG A 36 2.68 19.92 20.88
CA ARG A 36 2.00 18.62 20.86
C ARG A 36 1.28 18.35 22.18
N LEU A 37 1.77 18.87 23.31
CA LEU A 37 1.14 18.73 24.61
C LEU A 37 -0.18 19.51 24.69
N ILE A 38 -0.32 20.57 23.91
CA ILE A 38 -1.50 21.43 23.93
C ILE A 38 -2.57 20.93 22.96
N SER A 39 -2.15 20.28 21.86
CA SER A 39 -3.05 19.89 20.77
C SER A 39 -3.89 18.64 21.05
N HIS A 40 -3.61 17.91 22.12
CA HIS A 40 -4.30 16.66 22.45
C HIS A 40 -4.81 16.66 23.89
N ASP A 41 -6.12 16.55 24.07
CA ASP A 41 -6.76 16.48 25.40
C ASP A 41 -6.60 15.12 26.09
N THR A 42 -6.26 14.07 25.33
CA THR A 42 -6.30 12.67 25.76
C THR A 42 -4.92 12.03 25.94
N TRP A 43 -3.96 12.74 26.53
CA TRP A 43 -2.62 12.22 26.81
C TRP A 43 -2.61 10.96 27.68
N ARG A 44 -3.67 10.73 28.48
CA ARG A 44 -3.81 9.47 29.23
C ARG A 44 -3.83 8.26 28.31
N ASP A 45 -4.58 8.34 27.20
CA ASP A 45 -4.67 7.26 26.23
C ASP A 45 -3.34 7.09 25.46
N THR A 46 -2.69 8.20 25.11
CA THR A 46 -1.33 8.18 24.54
C THR A 46 -0.36 7.42 25.44
N ILE A 47 -0.35 7.72 26.73
CA ILE A 47 0.54 7.08 27.71
C ILE A 47 0.23 5.59 27.87
N LYS A 48 -1.05 5.20 27.92
CA LYS A 48 -1.44 3.78 27.96
C LYS A 48 -0.88 3.01 26.75
N VAL A 49 -0.99 3.59 25.54
CA VAL A 49 -0.44 2.99 24.32
C VAL A 49 1.09 2.90 24.41
N CYS A 50 1.76 3.97 24.80
CA CYS A 50 3.22 3.99 24.93
C CYS A 50 3.74 2.95 25.94
N LYS A 51 3.11 2.86 27.12
CA LYS A 51 3.44 1.85 28.15
C LYS A 51 3.31 0.44 27.58
N TYR A 52 2.19 0.15 26.94
CA TYR A 52 1.97 -1.17 26.37
C TYR A 52 3.07 -1.57 25.38
N PHE A 53 3.42 -0.69 24.44
CA PHE A 53 4.47 -1.00 23.46
C PHE A 53 5.88 -1.08 24.09
N THR A 54 6.14 -0.35 25.18
CA THR A 54 7.41 -0.46 25.91
C THR A 54 7.54 -1.83 26.58
N GLU A 55 6.44 -2.35 27.13
CA GLU A 55 6.40 -3.66 27.78
C GLU A 55 6.30 -4.82 26.77
N HIS A 56 5.63 -4.59 25.64
CA HIS A 56 5.34 -5.59 24.61
C HIS A 56 5.76 -5.08 23.23
N PRO A 57 7.05 -4.91 22.95
CA PRO A 57 7.52 -4.49 21.64
C PRO A 57 7.19 -5.57 20.60
N ARG A 58 6.66 -5.15 19.45
CA ARG A 58 6.23 -6.03 18.33
C ARG A 58 5.18 -7.08 18.75
N PRO A 59 3.97 -6.65 19.16
CA PRO A 59 2.99 -7.56 19.77
C PRO A 59 2.39 -8.58 18.80
N HIS A 60 2.53 -8.42 17.49
CA HIS A 60 1.95 -9.29 16.45
C HIS A 60 0.42 -9.44 16.54
N LEU A 61 -0.26 -8.39 16.96
CA LEU A 61 -1.71 -8.29 17.08
C LEU A 61 -2.24 -7.22 16.11
N TYR A 62 -3.52 -7.28 15.73
CA TYR A 62 -4.18 -6.13 15.14
C TYR A 62 -4.38 -5.04 16.20
N ILE A 63 -4.47 -3.76 15.80
CA ILE A 63 -4.72 -2.65 16.72
C ILE A 63 -5.95 -2.94 17.61
N ARG A 64 -6.97 -3.57 17.06
CA ARG A 64 -8.21 -3.91 17.77
C ARG A 64 -8.06 -5.03 18.80
N GLU A 65 -7.02 -5.84 18.68
CA GLU A 65 -6.72 -6.95 19.60
C GLU A 65 -5.82 -6.52 20.77
N LEU A 66 -5.31 -5.29 20.75
CA LEU A 66 -4.44 -4.80 21.83
C LEU A 66 -5.20 -4.79 23.15
N PRO A 67 -4.68 -5.45 24.20
CA PRO A 67 -5.34 -5.55 25.50
C PRO A 67 -5.13 -4.26 26.32
N ILE A 68 -5.52 -3.13 25.76
CA ILE A 68 -5.42 -1.80 26.37
C ILE A 68 -6.78 -1.12 26.39
N GLU A 69 -7.09 -0.42 27.47
CA GLU A 69 -8.33 0.35 27.60
C GLU A 69 -8.22 1.69 26.85
N VAL A 70 -8.05 1.60 25.53
CA VAL A 70 -7.99 2.74 24.59
C VAL A 70 -8.85 2.42 23.39
N HIS A 71 -9.67 3.36 22.97
CA HIS A 71 -10.50 3.15 21.77
C HIS A 71 -9.63 3.03 20.52
N THR A 72 -9.85 2.00 19.71
CA THR A 72 -9.08 1.72 18.48
C THR A 72 -8.97 2.94 17.56
N LYS A 73 -10.07 3.68 17.41
CA LYS A 73 -10.13 4.90 16.60
C LYS A 73 -9.14 5.96 17.07
N TYR A 74 -8.90 6.06 18.38
CA TYR A 74 -7.90 6.98 18.94
C TYR A 74 -6.50 6.65 18.40
N ILE A 75 -6.12 5.37 18.40
CA ILE A 75 -4.82 4.93 17.89
C ILE A 75 -4.71 5.23 16.40
N GLU A 76 -5.78 4.94 15.63
CA GLU A 76 -5.82 5.15 14.18
C GLU A 76 -5.68 6.63 13.80
N GLU A 77 -6.32 7.53 14.55
CA GLU A 77 -6.29 8.98 14.30
C GLU A 77 -4.99 9.65 14.79
N ASN A 78 -4.25 9.01 15.72
CA ASN A 78 -3.06 9.59 16.34
C ASN A 78 -1.77 8.85 15.98
N LYS A 79 -1.74 8.11 14.86
CA LYS A 79 -0.55 7.34 14.43
C LYS A 79 0.71 8.18 14.31
N ASP A 80 0.61 9.44 13.85
CA ASP A 80 1.77 10.32 13.70
C ASP A 80 2.35 10.75 15.05
N LEU A 81 1.50 11.06 16.01
CA LEU A 81 1.93 11.36 17.38
C LEU A 81 2.55 10.12 18.01
N LEU A 82 1.84 9.00 17.99
CA LEU A 82 2.29 7.74 18.56
C LEU A 82 3.61 7.27 17.93
N LYS A 83 3.76 7.43 16.61
CA LYS A 83 5.02 7.13 15.91
C LYS A 83 6.18 7.95 16.46
N SER A 84 5.99 9.26 16.62
CA SER A 84 7.03 10.15 17.14
C SER A 84 7.45 9.79 18.58
N LEU A 85 6.50 9.32 19.39
CA LEU A 85 6.76 8.89 20.77
C LEU A 85 7.40 7.50 20.84
N LEU A 86 6.90 6.55 20.07
CA LEU A 86 7.41 5.18 20.07
C LEU A 86 8.81 5.10 19.44
N ASP A 87 9.14 5.95 18.46
CA ASP A 87 10.50 6.05 17.91
C ASP A 87 11.51 6.58 18.95
N GLU A 88 11.06 7.35 19.94
CA GLU A 88 11.90 7.82 21.07
C GLU A 88 12.03 6.75 22.18
N LEU A 89 10.94 6.04 22.45
CA LEU A 89 10.84 5.12 23.60
C LEU A 89 11.41 3.73 23.33
N LEU A 90 11.23 3.24 22.11
CA LEU A 90 11.53 1.84 21.78
C LEU A 90 12.98 1.67 21.34
N PRO A 91 13.63 0.57 21.69
CA PRO A 91 14.94 0.22 21.14
C PRO A 91 14.88 0.10 19.61
N ALA A 92 15.88 0.63 18.92
CA ALA A 92 15.97 0.58 17.44
C ALA A 92 15.87 -0.84 16.88
N SER A 93 16.30 -1.85 17.64
CA SER A 93 16.21 -3.27 17.27
C SER A 93 14.76 -3.81 17.20
N THR A 94 13.82 -3.13 17.83
CA THR A 94 12.40 -3.50 17.83
C THR A 94 11.57 -2.73 16.81
N ILE A 95 12.19 -1.77 16.13
CA ILE A 95 11.55 -0.90 15.14
C ILE A 95 12.04 -1.27 13.73
N THR A 96 11.12 -1.40 12.78
CA THR A 96 11.48 -1.52 11.37
C THR A 96 11.64 -0.11 10.78
N LEU A 97 12.85 0.47 10.88
CA LEU A 97 13.13 1.89 10.64
C LEU A 97 12.71 2.39 9.24
N ASN A 98 12.87 1.57 8.19
CA ASN A 98 12.55 1.94 6.82
C ASN A 98 11.06 1.76 6.48
N GLU A 99 10.27 1.21 7.41
CA GLU A 99 8.84 0.99 7.19
C GLU A 99 8.06 2.28 7.50
N LYS A 100 7.21 2.68 6.56
CA LYS A 100 6.37 3.89 6.69
C LYS A 100 5.04 3.59 7.38
N THR A 101 4.53 2.39 7.20
CA THR A 101 3.26 1.94 7.77
C THR A 101 3.42 1.72 9.27
N PHE A 102 2.58 2.37 10.08
CA PHE A 102 2.63 2.30 11.55
C PHE A 102 2.61 0.85 12.05
N GLU A 103 1.68 0.06 11.54
CA GLU A 103 1.51 -1.34 11.95
C GLU A 103 2.78 -2.15 11.69
N LYS A 104 3.30 -2.13 10.48
CA LYS A 104 4.51 -2.88 10.12
C LYS A 104 5.74 -2.38 10.85
N ARG A 105 5.83 -1.06 11.07
CA ARG A 105 6.94 -0.44 11.80
C ARG A 105 7.08 -1.00 13.20
N TYR A 106 5.98 -1.14 13.92
CA TYR A 106 5.94 -1.62 15.32
C TYR A 106 5.49 -3.07 15.47
N GLY A 107 5.50 -3.85 14.40
CA GLY A 107 5.20 -5.28 14.43
C GLY A 107 3.76 -5.61 14.78
N LEU A 108 2.82 -4.74 14.44
CA LEU A 108 1.39 -5.01 14.46
C LEU A 108 0.98 -5.75 13.18
N LYS A 109 -0.11 -6.50 13.25
CA LYS A 109 -0.78 -7.04 12.08
C LYS A 109 -1.53 -5.93 11.33
N CYS A 110 -1.51 -6.00 10.01
CA CYS A 110 -2.34 -5.17 9.14
C CYS A 110 -3.11 -6.07 8.17
N ALA A 111 -4.19 -5.52 7.61
CA ALA A 111 -4.92 -6.23 6.57
C ALA A 111 -3.99 -6.48 5.37
N GLU A 112 -3.98 -7.72 4.90
CA GLU A 112 -3.22 -8.09 3.71
C GLU A 112 -3.88 -7.48 2.46
N PRO A 113 -3.10 -7.00 1.49
CA PRO A 113 -3.64 -6.58 0.22
C PRO A 113 -4.38 -7.75 -0.44
N LEU A 114 -5.52 -7.45 -1.06
CA LEU A 114 -6.29 -8.43 -1.80
C LEU A 114 -5.96 -8.32 -3.28
N ILE A 115 -5.61 -9.44 -3.89
CA ILE A 115 -5.39 -9.58 -5.32
C ILE A 115 -6.63 -10.23 -5.92
N ARG A 116 -7.34 -9.52 -6.81
CA ARG A 116 -8.50 -10.05 -7.51
C ARG A 116 -8.06 -10.78 -8.76
N ILE A 117 -8.49 -12.01 -8.87
CA ILE A 117 -8.22 -12.88 -10.01
C ILE A 117 -9.52 -13.38 -10.63
N ARG A 118 -9.48 -13.66 -11.92
CA ARG A 118 -10.55 -14.33 -12.63
C ARG A 118 -9.96 -15.47 -13.45
N PHE A 119 -10.47 -16.67 -13.23
CA PHE A 119 -10.12 -17.83 -14.04
C PHE A 119 -10.84 -17.72 -15.38
N LEU A 120 -10.05 -17.62 -16.44
CA LEU A 120 -10.57 -17.57 -17.82
C LEU A 120 -10.76 -18.97 -18.41
N ASP A 121 -10.25 -19.97 -17.71
CA ASP A 121 -10.39 -21.40 -18.00
C ASP A 121 -10.91 -22.10 -16.75
N SER A 122 -12.09 -22.68 -16.85
CA SER A 122 -12.73 -23.38 -15.73
C SER A 122 -11.94 -24.61 -15.23
N THR A 123 -11.10 -25.19 -16.06
CA THR A 123 -10.27 -26.34 -15.70
C THR A 123 -9.17 -25.99 -14.70
N LEU A 124 -8.79 -24.71 -14.59
CA LEU A 124 -7.80 -24.21 -13.64
C LEU A 124 -8.33 -24.07 -12.21
N ALA A 125 -9.65 -24.16 -12.03
CA ALA A 125 -10.30 -24.08 -10.73
C ALA A 125 -11.25 -25.27 -10.51
N PRO A 126 -10.75 -26.50 -10.55
CA PRO A 126 -11.58 -27.68 -10.48
C PRO A 126 -12.28 -27.76 -9.11
N GLY A 127 -13.58 -28.01 -9.14
CA GLY A 127 -14.41 -28.15 -7.94
C GLY A 127 -14.91 -26.82 -7.34
N PHE A 128 -14.57 -25.68 -7.94
CA PHE A 128 -15.11 -24.38 -7.53
C PHE A 128 -16.24 -23.93 -8.46
N CYS A 129 -17.29 -23.35 -7.86
CA CYS A 129 -18.39 -22.77 -8.61
C CYS A 129 -18.19 -21.29 -8.98
N TRP A 130 -17.10 -20.70 -8.52
CA TRP A 130 -16.75 -19.30 -8.77
C TRP A 130 -15.52 -19.18 -9.68
N THR A 131 -15.50 -18.16 -10.50
CA THR A 131 -14.40 -17.89 -11.44
C THR A 131 -13.70 -16.56 -11.13
N ASP A 132 -14.28 -15.71 -10.29
CA ASP A 132 -13.80 -14.37 -9.89
C ASP A 132 -13.69 -14.34 -8.38
N VAL A 133 -12.47 -14.16 -7.86
CA VAL A 133 -12.17 -14.21 -6.42
C VAL A 133 -11.07 -13.22 -6.06
N SER A 134 -11.13 -12.72 -4.82
CA SER A 134 -10.05 -11.94 -4.24
C SER A 134 -9.32 -12.75 -3.19
N LEU A 135 -8.01 -12.89 -3.33
CA LEU A 135 -7.14 -13.62 -2.43
C LEU A 135 -6.24 -12.64 -1.67
N PRO A 136 -5.97 -12.87 -0.37
CA PRO A 136 -4.87 -12.21 0.31
C PRO A 136 -3.55 -12.42 -0.44
N LEU A 137 -2.69 -11.40 -0.46
CA LEU A 137 -1.41 -11.47 -1.17
C LEU A 137 -0.57 -12.73 -0.83
N PRO A 138 -0.44 -13.17 0.45
CA PRO A 138 0.29 -14.39 0.77
C PRO A 138 -0.33 -15.65 0.15
N ASP A 139 -1.66 -15.70 -0.01
CA ASP A 139 -2.34 -16.83 -0.65
C ASP A 139 -2.15 -16.79 -2.17
N PHE A 140 -2.20 -15.60 -2.77
CA PHE A 140 -1.88 -15.41 -4.17
C PHE A 140 -0.44 -15.80 -4.50
N GLN A 141 0.54 -15.47 -3.63
CA GLN A 141 1.93 -15.88 -3.79
C GLN A 141 2.12 -17.40 -3.79
N ARG A 142 1.28 -18.12 -3.05
CA ARG A 142 1.32 -19.57 -2.93
C ARG A 142 0.36 -20.29 -3.88
N LEU A 143 -0.31 -19.53 -4.76
CA LEU A 143 -1.26 -20.10 -5.70
C LEU A 143 -0.57 -21.16 -6.57
N ASN A 144 -1.07 -22.39 -6.49
CA ASN A 144 -0.66 -23.48 -7.35
C ASN A 144 -1.66 -23.60 -8.50
N CYS A 145 -1.45 -22.80 -9.54
CA CYS A 145 -2.30 -22.76 -10.72
C CYS A 145 -1.52 -23.28 -11.92
N ALA A 146 -2.09 -24.25 -12.63
CA ALA A 146 -1.49 -24.81 -13.86
C ALA A 146 -1.68 -23.90 -15.08
N CYS A 147 -1.88 -22.59 -14.87
CA CYS A 147 -2.03 -21.64 -15.97
C CYS A 147 -0.71 -21.45 -16.74
N LYS A 148 -0.83 -21.17 -18.02
CA LYS A 148 0.31 -20.82 -18.88
C LYS A 148 0.37 -19.31 -19.14
N TYR A 149 -0.76 -18.63 -19.03
CA TYR A 149 -0.92 -17.22 -19.40
C TYR A 149 -1.59 -16.44 -18.28
N VAL A 150 -1.03 -15.27 -17.97
CA VAL A 150 -1.55 -14.35 -16.96
C VAL A 150 -1.76 -13.00 -17.62
N PHE A 151 -2.99 -12.49 -17.56
CA PHE A 151 -3.35 -11.18 -18.09
C PHE A 151 -3.50 -10.17 -16.95
N ILE A 152 -2.57 -9.23 -16.85
CA ILE A 152 -2.62 -8.15 -15.86
C ILE A 152 -3.40 -6.99 -16.48
N MET A 153 -4.52 -6.62 -15.85
CA MET A 153 -5.45 -5.63 -16.36
C MET A 153 -5.55 -4.45 -15.41
N GLU A 154 -5.29 -3.25 -15.91
CA GLU A 154 -5.44 -2.02 -15.11
C GLU A 154 -6.93 -1.60 -15.06
N ASN A 155 -7.58 -1.58 -16.20
CA ASN A 155 -8.99 -1.22 -16.30
C ASN A 155 -9.90 -2.36 -15.81
N LYS A 156 -10.79 -2.03 -14.85
CA LYS A 156 -11.71 -2.99 -14.26
C LYS A 156 -12.69 -3.60 -15.29
N MET A 157 -13.16 -2.78 -16.25
CA MET A 157 -14.11 -3.29 -17.23
C MET A 157 -13.43 -4.25 -18.21
N ASN A 158 -12.20 -3.97 -18.63
CA ASN A 158 -11.41 -4.88 -19.44
C ASN A 158 -11.19 -6.21 -18.69
N PHE A 159 -10.86 -6.15 -17.38
CA PHE A 159 -10.73 -7.34 -16.54
C PHE A 159 -12.03 -8.17 -16.50
N LEU A 160 -13.19 -7.52 -16.33
CA LEU A 160 -14.47 -8.20 -16.22
C LEU A 160 -14.97 -8.78 -17.56
N THR A 161 -14.64 -8.12 -18.67
CA THR A 161 -15.15 -8.47 -20.01
C THR A 161 -14.17 -9.29 -20.85
N LEU A 162 -12.94 -9.52 -20.36
CA LEU A 162 -11.97 -10.34 -21.07
C LEU A 162 -12.59 -11.72 -21.40
N PRO A 163 -12.60 -12.15 -22.66
CA PRO A 163 -13.16 -13.44 -23.06
C PRO A 163 -12.46 -14.61 -22.38
N LEU A 164 -13.16 -15.75 -22.30
CA LEU A 164 -12.56 -16.99 -21.84
C LEU A 164 -11.38 -17.37 -22.74
N GLN A 165 -10.30 -17.80 -22.12
CA GLN A 165 -9.06 -18.18 -22.79
C GLN A 165 -8.51 -19.45 -22.15
N PRO A 166 -8.15 -20.48 -22.91
CA PRO A 166 -7.55 -21.71 -22.37
C PRO A 166 -6.27 -21.42 -21.59
N ASP A 167 -6.03 -22.20 -20.55
CA ASP A 167 -4.84 -22.15 -19.70
C ASP A 167 -4.55 -20.76 -19.07
N SER A 168 -5.58 -19.92 -18.89
CA SER A 168 -5.38 -18.50 -18.57
C SER A 168 -6.12 -18.01 -17.34
N ILE A 169 -5.49 -17.06 -16.64
CA ILE A 169 -6.14 -16.24 -15.60
C ILE A 169 -5.95 -14.75 -15.91
N ALA A 170 -6.90 -13.95 -15.46
CA ALA A 170 -6.76 -12.51 -15.41
C ALA A 170 -6.52 -12.04 -13.98
N VAL A 171 -5.69 -11.02 -13.80
CA VAL A 171 -5.40 -10.36 -12.52
C VAL A 171 -5.74 -8.88 -12.66
N TRP A 172 -6.56 -8.36 -11.77
CA TRP A 172 -6.84 -6.93 -11.75
C TRP A 172 -5.82 -6.18 -10.89
N SER A 173 -5.05 -5.29 -11.51
CA SER A 173 -4.05 -4.49 -10.82
C SER A 173 -4.62 -3.26 -10.09
N GLY A 174 -5.89 -2.90 -10.32
CA GLY A 174 -6.61 -1.88 -9.56
C GLY A 174 -6.05 -0.47 -9.61
N GLY A 175 -5.35 -0.10 -10.69
CA GLY A 175 -4.60 1.15 -10.79
C GLY A 175 -3.17 1.03 -10.27
N GLY A 176 -2.31 1.98 -10.64
CA GLY A 176 -0.84 1.90 -10.60
C GLY A 176 -0.16 1.45 -9.30
N PHE A 177 -0.79 1.63 -8.15
CA PHE A 177 -0.18 1.24 -6.88
C PHE A 177 -0.16 -0.27 -6.63
N ASN A 178 -1.08 -1.01 -7.24
CA ASN A 178 -1.23 -2.44 -6.96
C ASN A 178 -0.23 -3.30 -7.75
N ILE A 179 0.41 -2.76 -8.77
CA ILE A 179 1.43 -3.49 -9.54
C ILE A 179 2.64 -3.88 -8.68
N SER A 180 2.96 -3.10 -7.65
CA SER A 180 4.04 -3.40 -6.71
C SER A 180 3.79 -4.66 -5.88
N PHE A 181 2.53 -5.05 -5.68
CA PHE A 181 2.17 -6.29 -4.99
C PHE A 181 2.47 -7.53 -5.81
N LEU A 182 2.61 -7.38 -7.14
CA LEU A 182 2.98 -8.47 -8.04
C LEU A 182 4.50 -8.67 -8.13
N LYS A 183 5.29 -7.87 -7.40
CA LYS A 183 6.74 -8.07 -7.30
C LYS A 183 7.03 -9.41 -6.61
N GLU A 184 7.96 -10.18 -7.20
CA GLU A 184 8.47 -11.42 -6.59
C GLU A 184 7.39 -12.47 -6.30
N ILE A 185 6.41 -12.65 -7.21
CA ILE A 185 5.46 -13.77 -7.18
C ILE A 185 6.13 -14.98 -7.83
N PRO A 186 6.48 -16.04 -7.07
CA PRO A 186 7.34 -17.11 -7.58
C PRO A 186 6.78 -17.81 -8.82
N TRP A 187 5.50 -18.17 -8.82
CA TRP A 187 4.87 -18.89 -9.92
C TRP A 187 4.70 -18.05 -11.19
N MET A 188 4.61 -16.71 -11.09
CA MET A 188 4.50 -15.81 -12.25
C MET A 188 5.78 -15.74 -13.07
N THR A 189 6.91 -16.19 -12.55
CA THR A 189 8.18 -16.25 -13.32
C THR A 189 8.21 -17.37 -14.35
N HIS A 190 7.32 -18.34 -14.23
CA HIS A 190 7.27 -19.55 -15.07
C HIS A 190 6.13 -19.53 -16.10
N VAL A 191 5.37 -18.44 -16.17
CA VAL A 191 4.22 -18.27 -17.08
C VAL A 191 4.45 -17.06 -17.98
N GLN A 192 3.74 -17.02 -19.11
CA GLN A 192 3.75 -15.84 -19.96
C GLN A 192 2.83 -14.77 -19.38
N ASN A 193 3.40 -13.64 -19.04
CA ASN A 193 2.68 -12.49 -18.51
C ASN A 193 2.32 -11.52 -19.64
N TYR A 194 1.08 -11.07 -19.66
CA TYR A 194 0.57 -10.01 -20.51
C TYR A 194 0.12 -8.84 -19.65
N TYR A 195 0.41 -7.62 -20.07
CA TYR A 195 -0.04 -6.41 -19.38
C TYR A 195 -0.90 -5.57 -20.32
N TRP A 196 -2.07 -5.15 -19.83
CA TRP A 196 -2.97 -4.25 -20.53
C TRP A 196 -3.33 -3.08 -19.61
N GLY A 197 -2.63 -1.97 -19.78
CA GLY A 197 -2.89 -0.70 -19.11
C GLY A 197 -3.48 0.35 -20.06
N ASP A 198 -3.72 1.54 -19.52
CA ASP A 198 -4.11 2.68 -20.30
C ASP A 198 -2.94 3.17 -21.17
N LEU A 199 -3.25 3.65 -22.37
CA LEU A 199 -2.24 4.14 -23.33
C LEU A 199 -1.91 5.61 -23.03
N ASP A 200 -1.38 5.84 -21.82
CA ASP A 200 -0.94 7.14 -21.35
C ASP A 200 0.43 7.03 -20.64
N ALA A 201 0.97 8.17 -20.22
CA ALA A 201 2.27 8.21 -19.56
C ALA A 201 2.32 7.40 -18.25
N GLN A 202 1.21 7.32 -17.51
CA GLN A 202 1.12 6.54 -16.27
C GLN A 202 1.08 5.04 -16.58
N GLY A 203 0.28 4.59 -17.54
CA GLY A 203 0.23 3.20 -17.95
C GLY A 203 1.57 2.69 -18.48
N LEU A 204 2.33 3.54 -19.21
CA LEU A 204 3.68 3.22 -19.65
C LEU A 204 4.68 3.11 -18.47
N GLN A 205 4.57 3.98 -17.47
CA GLN A 205 5.39 3.87 -16.25
C GLN A 205 5.09 2.57 -15.49
N ILE A 206 3.82 2.20 -15.38
CA ILE A 206 3.41 0.95 -14.73
C ILE A 206 3.91 -0.26 -15.53
N LEU A 207 3.80 -0.25 -16.86
CA LEU A 207 4.37 -1.29 -17.72
C LEU A 207 5.88 -1.40 -17.53
N ASN A 208 6.60 -0.28 -17.48
CA ASN A 208 8.04 -0.27 -17.21
C ASN A 208 8.37 -0.90 -15.86
N GLN A 209 7.61 -0.54 -14.81
CA GLN A 209 7.75 -1.14 -13.49
C GLN A 209 7.43 -2.64 -13.53
N PHE A 210 6.36 -3.07 -14.18
CA PHE A 210 6.00 -4.47 -14.30
C PHE A 210 7.08 -5.29 -15.02
N ARG A 211 7.65 -4.77 -16.10
CA ARG A 211 8.77 -5.39 -16.82
C ARG A 211 10.06 -5.46 -16.00
N SER A 212 10.25 -4.58 -15.03
CA SER A 212 11.37 -4.72 -14.08
C SER A 212 11.25 -5.96 -13.20
N TYR A 213 10.03 -6.45 -12.98
CA TYR A 213 9.75 -7.71 -12.26
C TYR A 213 9.71 -8.91 -13.19
N TYR A 214 9.11 -8.75 -14.37
CA TYR A 214 8.90 -9.80 -15.38
C TYR A 214 9.35 -9.30 -16.76
N PRO A 215 10.64 -9.40 -17.09
CA PRO A 215 11.21 -8.83 -18.33
C PRO A 215 10.58 -9.35 -19.63
N SER A 216 10.04 -10.58 -19.61
CA SER A 216 9.36 -11.20 -20.75
C SER A 216 7.90 -10.76 -20.91
N ALA A 217 7.39 -9.85 -20.09
CA ALA A 217 6.01 -9.40 -20.14
C ALA A 217 5.68 -8.69 -21.47
N ILE A 218 4.60 -9.12 -22.10
CA ILE A 218 4.10 -8.57 -23.36
C ILE A 218 3.04 -7.51 -23.06
N ALA A 219 3.19 -6.33 -23.63
CA ALA A 219 2.16 -5.30 -23.59
C ALA A 219 1.06 -5.62 -24.61
N LEU A 220 -0.20 -5.56 -24.19
CA LEU A 220 -1.35 -5.75 -25.07
C LEU A 220 -1.99 -4.40 -25.37
N MET A 221 -2.24 -4.13 -26.65
CA MET A 221 -2.90 -2.91 -27.12
C MET A 221 -2.23 -1.62 -26.60
N MET A 222 -0.92 -1.67 -26.37
CA MET A 222 -0.10 -0.53 -25.94
C MET A 222 1.02 -0.28 -26.96
N ASP A 223 0.69 -0.46 -28.24
CA ASP A 223 1.58 -0.29 -29.38
C ASP A 223 1.14 0.90 -30.26
N TRP A 224 2.00 1.23 -31.23
CA TRP A 224 1.78 2.34 -32.15
C TRP A 224 0.56 2.15 -33.06
N GLU A 225 0.25 0.93 -33.44
CA GLU A 225 -0.92 0.59 -34.26
C GLU A 225 -2.22 0.90 -33.50
N THR A 226 -2.28 0.48 -32.23
CA THR A 226 -3.41 0.80 -31.33
C THR A 226 -3.57 2.30 -31.15
N PHE A 227 -2.47 3.02 -30.89
CA PHE A 227 -2.51 4.49 -30.75
C PHE A 227 -3.06 5.15 -32.01
N HIS A 228 -2.56 4.82 -33.21
CA HIS A 228 -3.05 5.41 -34.43
C HIS A 228 -4.52 5.10 -34.72
N THR A 229 -4.94 3.87 -34.43
CA THR A 229 -6.33 3.44 -34.65
C THR A 229 -7.30 4.24 -33.78
N TYR A 230 -6.91 4.52 -32.51
CA TYR A 230 -7.77 5.18 -31.54
C TYR A 230 -7.40 6.64 -31.25
N ARG A 231 -6.52 7.25 -32.07
CA ARG A 231 -6.05 8.63 -31.88
C ARG A 231 -7.19 9.65 -31.75
N HIS A 232 -8.31 9.44 -32.39
CA HIS A 232 -9.48 10.31 -32.31
C HIS A 232 -10.17 10.29 -30.95
N LEU A 233 -9.85 9.36 -30.06
CA LEU A 233 -10.36 9.25 -28.68
C LEU A 233 -9.39 9.84 -27.65
N VAL A 234 -8.19 10.25 -28.07
CA VAL A 234 -7.17 10.80 -27.17
C VAL A 234 -7.67 12.12 -26.58
N LYS A 235 -7.62 12.23 -25.25
CA LYS A 235 -7.85 13.47 -24.52
C LYS A 235 -6.50 14.03 -24.07
N GLU A 236 -6.40 15.35 -23.92
CA GLU A 236 -5.23 15.97 -23.31
C GLU A 236 -5.00 15.34 -21.92
N GLY A 237 -3.88 14.68 -21.75
CA GLY A 237 -3.47 14.05 -20.49
C GLY A 237 -2.79 15.04 -19.58
N THR A 238 -2.64 14.66 -18.32
CA THR A 238 -1.81 15.41 -17.37
C THR A 238 -0.34 15.28 -17.78
N PRO A 239 0.42 16.39 -17.92
CA PRO A 239 1.84 16.30 -18.25
C PRO A 239 2.58 15.41 -17.25
N ALA A 240 3.15 14.31 -17.71
CA ALA A 240 3.97 13.45 -16.88
C ALA A 240 5.41 13.95 -16.88
N LEU A 241 6.08 13.86 -15.74
CA LEU A 241 7.53 14.09 -15.65
C LEU A 241 8.23 13.08 -16.58
N LEU A 242 9.04 13.57 -17.51
CA LEU A 242 9.89 12.77 -18.37
C LEU A 242 10.87 11.97 -17.50
N GLN A 243 10.53 10.71 -17.22
CA GLN A 243 11.42 9.75 -16.59
C GLN A 243 11.97 8.83 -17.69
N THR A 244 13.23 8.47 -17.58
CA THR A 244 13.79 7.39 -18.41
C THR A 244 13.10 6.08 -18.06
N LEU A 245 12.51 5.41 -19.04
CA LEU A 245 11.78 4.15 -18.90
C LEU A 245 12.58 3.02 -19.55
N PRO A 246 13.62 2.49 -18.90
CA PRO A 246 14.65 1.62 -19.51
C PRO A 246 14.12 0.24 -19.92
N GLN A 247 12.96 -0.17 -19.41
CA GLN A 247 12.35 -1.48 -19.73
C GLN A 247 11.34 -1.39 -20.89
N LEU A 248 11.16 -0.22 -21.48
CA LEU A 248 10.30 -0.05 -22.64
C LEU A 248 11.11 -0.16 -23.94
N THR A 249 10.48 -0.68 -24.98
CA THR A 249 11.01 -0.65 -26.34
C THR A 249 11.02 0.78 -26.88
N LEU A 250 11.89 1.07 -27.86
CA LEU A 250 11.97 2.40 -28.52
C LEU A 250 10.61 2.84 -29.10
N GLU A 251 9.79 1.89 -29.53
CA GLU A 251 8.43 2.15 -30.00
C GLU A 251 7.53 2.70 -28.88
N ALA A 252 7.58 2.13 -27.70
CA ALA A 252 6.80 2.61 -26.56
C ALA A 252 7.28 3.96 -26.00
N VAL A 253 8.59 4.26 -26.06
CA VAL A 253 9.16 5.53 -25.58
C VAL A 253 8.75 6.71 -26.46
N SER A 254 8.52 6.52 -27.75
CA SER A 254 8.11 7.62 -28.65
C SER A 254 6.75 8.23 -28.31
N TYR A 255 5.90 7.54 -27.53
CA TYR A 255 4.61 8.08 -27.05
C TYR A 255 4.76 9.13 -25.95
N THR A 256 5.79 9.03 -25.11
CA THR A 256 5.98 9.95 -23.96
C THR A 256 6.31 11.37 -24.41
N HIS A 257 6.62 11.56 -25.69
CA HIS A 257 6.92 12.86 -26.29
C HIS A 257 5.72 13.54 -26.98
N LEU A 258 4.58 12.84 -27.08
CA LEU A 258 3.40 13.32 -27.82
C LEU A 258 2.21 13.66 -26.90
N THR A 259 2.31 13.45 -25.60
CA THR A 259 1.37 13.83 -24.57
C THR A 259 2.03 14.81 -23.60
#